data_20a976c3bc024f8f929ec05612ad390b
#
_entry.id   20a976c3bc024f8f929ec05612ad390b
#
_cell.length_a   1.000
_cell.length_b   1.000
_cell.length_c   1.000
_cell.angle_alpha   90.00
_cell.angle_beta   90.00
_cell.angle_gamma   90.00
#
_symmetry.space_group_name_H-M   'P 1'
#
loop_
_entity.id
_entity.type
_entity.pdbx_description
1 polymer ?
#
loop_
_entity_poly.entity_id
_entity_poly.type
_entity_poly.pdbx_seq_one_letter_code
_entity_poly.pdbx_strand_id
1 'polypeptide(L)'
;SNRAWTEWPQTAAKFSGWVNQINGDRYLCNLFMDYETFGEHQWAETGIFGFLDAMPEKVFDVNPGHNHFNTPSEVLERFEPVGEYDVNHMISWADTERDLTAWLGNAMQSNALLETYKLEGPIKERYRAATAAVKARPTDPAAIHELEEAGHLLADWRKLTTSDHFYYMCTKYWADGDVHKYFSPYDSPYDGYINFMNVLDNVRTRASVLVHR
;
A
#
# COMPACT_ATOMS: atom_id res chain seq x y z
N SER A 1 5.06 7.09 -17.64
CA SER A 1 5.75 8.26 -17.06
C SER A 1 7.20 8.44 -17.48
N ASN A 2 7.79 7.54 -18.29
CA ASN A 2 9.15 7.68 -18.77
C ASN A 2 9.28 8.84 -19.78
N ARG A 3 9.93 9.95 -19.38
CA ARG A 3 10.13 11.13 -20.22
C ARG A 3 11.03 10.90 -21.43
N ALA A 4 11.85 9.85 -21.43
CA ALA A 4 12.66 9.45 -22.59
C ALA A 4 11.86 8.65 -23.63
N TRP A 5 10.64 8.26 -23.36
CA TRP A 5 9.80 7.56 -24.29
C TRP A 5 9.32 8.49 -25.42
N THR A 6 9.34 8.01 -26.64
CA THR A 6 9.00 8.80 -27.84
C THR A 6 7.55 9.31 -27.86
N GLU A 7 6.65 8.64 -27.13
CA GLU A 7 5.24 8.99 -27.05
C GLU A 7 4.93 9.97 -25.87
N TRP A 8 5.97 10.43 -25.15
CA TRP A 8 5.78 11.41 -24.09
C TRP A 8 5.77 12.85 -24.67
N PRO A 9 4.89 13.76 -24.20
CA PRO A 9 3.84 13.54 -23.21
C PRO A 9 2.63 12.83 -23.79
N GLN A 10 2.07 11.87 -23.05
CA GLN A 10 0.88 11.14 -23.46
C GLN A 10 -0.36 11.98 -23.20
N THR A 11 -1.21 12.12 -24.22
CA THR A 11 -2.51 12.81 -24.06
C THR A 11 -3.61 11.85 -23.60
N ALA A 12 -4.61 12.37 -22.88
CA ALA A 12 -5.77 11.58 -22.47
C ALA A 12 -6.51 10.94 -23.66
N ALA A 13 -6.66 11.67 -24.77
CA ALA A 13 -7.29 11.15 -25.98
C ALA A 13 -6.52 9.97 -26.59
N LYS A 14 -5.17 10.08 -26.68
CA LYS A 14 -4.33 9.00 -27.22
C LYS A 14 -4.35 7.77 -26.32
N PHE A 15 -4.24 7.98 -25.00
CA PHE A 15 -4.34 6.91 -24.02
C PHE A 15 -5.69 6.18 -24.09
N SER A 16 -6.79 6.93 -24.15
CA SER A 16 -8.13 6.36 -24.28
C SER A 16 -8.32 5.57 -25.57
N GLY A 17 -7.73 6.06 -26.68
CA GLY A 17 -7.69 5.32 -27.93
C GLY A 17 -6.97 3.97 -27.81
N TRP A 18 -5.85 3.91 -27.09
CA TRP A 18 -5.15 2.64 -26.82
C TRP A 18 -5.97 1.69 -25.95
N VAL A 19 -6.54 2.20 -24.85
CA VAL A 19 -7.42 1.38 -23.99
C VAL A 19 -8.60 0.84 -24.82
N ASN A 20 -9.17 1.64 -25.69
CA ASN A 20 -10.29 1.21 -26.54
C ASN A 20 -9.95 0.13 -27.57
N GLN A 21 -8.67 -0.08 -27.92
CA GLN A 21 -8.25 -1.13 -28.86
C GLN A 21 -8.56 -2.55 -28.38
N ILE A 22 -8.78 -2.75 -27.07
CA ILE A 22 -9.20 -4.06 -26.53
C ILE A 22 -10.67 -4.40 -26.80
N ASN A 23 -11.49 -3.43 -27.22
CA ASN A 23 -12.90 -3.67 -27.47
C ASN A 23 -13.10 -4.70 -28.61
N GLY A 24 -13.98 -5.66 -28.34
CA GLY A 24 -14.23 -6.79 -29.22
C GLY A 24 -13.42 -8.05 -28.88
N ASP A 25 -12.22 -7.90 -28.31
CA ASP A 25 -11.37 -9.01 -27.92
C ASP A 25 -11.44 -9.34 -26.43
N ARG A 26 -11.67 -8.32 -25.60
CA ARG A 26 -11.65 -8.42 -24.12
C ARG A 26 -12.77 -7.56 -23.53
N TYR A 27 -13.16 -7.92 -22.31
CA TYR A 27 -14.22 -7.24 -21.56
C TYR A 27 -13.70 -6.22 -20.55
N LEU A 28 -12.44 -6.35 -20.13
CA LEU A 28 -11.86 -5.59 -19.02
C LEU A 28 -10.44 -5.11 -19.34
N CYS A 29 -10.16 -3.86 -18.98
CA CYS A 29 -8.81 -3.30 -18.91
C CYS A 29 -8.55 -2.80 -17.49
N ASN A 30 -7.63 -3.43 -16.78
CA ASN A 30 -7.20 -2.96 -15.47
C ASN A 30 -6.27 -1.76 -15.61
N LEU A 31 -6.61 -0.66 -14.96
CA LEU A 31 -5.72 0.48 -14.77
C LEU A 31 -5.11 0.37 -13.37
N PHE A 32 -3.84 -0.04 -13.31
CA PHE A 32 -3.10 -0.25 -12.08
C PHE A 32 -1.79 0.53 -12.14
N MET A 33 -1.61 1.48 -11.22
CA MET A 33 -0.45 2.37 -11.21
C MET A 33 -0.23 2.97 -9.83
N ASP A 34 0.98 3.46 -9.59
CA ASP A 34 1.35 4.13 -8.36
C ASP A 34 0.76 5.55 -8.31
N TYR A 35 0.26 5.95 -7.15
CA TYR A 35 -0.28 7.31 -6.95
C TYR A 35 0.79 8.38 -7.11
N GLU A 36 2.04 8.09 -6.77
CA GLU A 36 3.20 8.98 -6.88
C GLU A 36 3.47 9.42 -8.33
N THR A 37 2.91 8.72 -9.31
CA THR A 37 2.93 9.19 -10.71
C THR A 37 2.36 10.59 -10.82
N PHE A 38 1.33 10.93 -10.03
CA PHE A 38 0.62 12.20 -10.05
C PHE A 38 1.10 13.12 -8.95
N GLY A 39 2.11 13.93 -9.22
CA GLY A 39 2.62 14.97 -8.34
C GLY A 39 4.01 14.73 -7.78
N GLU A 40 4.47 13.49 -7.73
CA GLU A 40 5.84 13.15 -7.30
C GLU A 40 6.76 12.89 -8.51
N HIS A 41 6.44 11.90 -9.32
CA HIS A 41 7.23 11.58 -10.52
C HIS A 41 6.92 12.47 -11.73
N GLN A 42 5.68 12.90 -11.83
CA GLN A 42 5.21 13.85 -12.84
C GLN A 42 4.59 15.05 -12.12
N TRP A 43 5.28 16.18 -12.12
CA TRP A 43 4.85 17.41 -11.45
C TRP A 43 3.81 18.17 -12.27
N ALA A 44 3.20 19.19 -11.69
CA ALA A 44 2.11 19.95 -12.31
C ALA A 44 2.48 20.52 -13.69
N GLU A 45 3.71 21.01 -13.86
CA GLU A 45 4.21 21.57 -15.12
C GLU A 45 4.35 20.56 -16.25
N THR A 46 4.31 19.25 -15.96
CA THR A 46 4.28 18.20 -17.00
C THR A 46 2.90 18.05 -17.64
N GLY A 47 1.86 18.68 -17.07
CA GLY A 47 0.49 18.54 -17.51
C GLY A 47 -0.22 17.27 -17.02
N ILE A 48 0.39 16.52 -16.09
CA ILE A 48 -0.14 15.22 -15.62
C ILE A 48 -1.52 15.34 -14.98
N PHE A 49 -1.80 16.43 -14.25
CA PHE A 49 -3.10 16.64 -13.63
C PHE A 49 -4.19 16.95 -14.68
N GLY A 50 -3.86 17.70 -15.75
CA GLY A 50 -4.76 17.90 -16.87
C GLY A 50 -5.04 16.60 -17.63
N PHE A 51 -4.06 15.71 -17.75
CA PHE A 51 -4.25 14.36 -18.27
C PHE A 51 -5.24 13.57 -17.39
N LEU A 52 -5.05 13.55 -16.08
CA LEU A 52 -5.89 12.81 -15.14
C LEU A 52 -7.33 13.32 -15.14
N ASP A 53 -7.51 14.63 -15.17
CA ASP A 53 -8.82 15.28 -15.22
C ASP A 53 -9.59 14.95 -16.50
N ALA A 54 -8.91 14.99 -17.64
CA ALA A 54 -9.53 14.73 -18.95
C ALA A 54 -9.72 13.23 -19.27
N MET A 55 -8.95 12.34 -18.64
CA MET A 55 -8.90 10.92 -19.03
C MET A 55 -10.26 10.21 -18.90
N PRO A 56 -11.06 10.37 -17.82
CA PRO A 56 -12.35 9.71 -17.73
C PRO A 56 -13.31 10.09 -18.86
N GLU A 57 -13.42 11.38 -19.17
CA GLU A 57 -14.26 11.86 -20.28
C GLU A 57 -13.80 11.26 -21.61
N LYS A 58 -12.50 11.28 -21.88
CA LYS A 58 -11.95 10.75 -23.13
C LYS A 58 -12.13 9.24 -23.28
N VAL A 59 -12.17 8.48 -22.19
CA VAL A 59 -12.51 7.04 -22.22
C VAL A 59 -13.96 6.84 -22.65
N PHE A 60 -14.89 7.68 -22.19
CA PHE A 60 -16.28 7.60 -22.64
C PHE A 60 -16.44 8.11 -24.09
N ASP A 61 -15.77 9.19 -24.46
CA ASP A 61 -15.88 9.79 -25.80
C ASP A 61 -15.43 8.85 -26.93
N VAL A 62 -14.43 8.01 -26.69
CA VAL A 62 -13.85 7.15 -27.72
C VAL A 62 -14.79 6.00 -28.12
N ASN A 63 -15.70 5.60 -27.26
CA ASN A 63 -16.70 4.57 -27.56
C ASN A 63 -17.96 4.80 -26.70
N PRO A 64 -18.80 5.79 -27.08
CA PRO A 64 -19.95 6.22 -26.29
C PRO A 64 -20.93 5.08 -26.00
N GLY A 65 -21.30 4.94 -24.73
CA GLY A 65 -22.26 3.93 -24.28
C GLY A 65 -21.72 2.51 -24.11
N HIS A 66 -20.45 2.27 -24.47
CA HIS A 66 -19.80 0.95 -24.33
C HIS A 66 -18.70 0.91 -23.26
N ASN A 67 -17.94 1.99 -23.13
CA ASN A 67 -16.90 2.07 -22.09
C ASN A 67 -17.49 2.52 -20.76
N HIS A 68 -17.12 1.83 -19.68
CA HIS A 68 -17.54 2.11 -18.31
C HIS A 68 -16.37 1.95 -17.35
N PHE A 69 -16.29 2.82 -16.33
CA PHE A 69 -15.47 2.55 -15.16
C PHE A 69 -16.24 1.69 -14.18
N ASN A 70 -15.60 0.68 -13.63
CA ASN A 70 -16.18 -0.20 -12.64
C ASN A 70 -15.19 -0.42 -11.50
N THR A 71 -15.70 -0.59 -10.30
CA THR A 71 -14.93 -1.12 -9.19
C THR A 71 -14.69 -2.62 -9.37
N PRO A 72 -13.68 -3.21 -8.69
CA PRO A 72 -13.50 -4.66 -8.72
C PRO A 72 -14.74 -5.46 -8.32
N SER A 73 -15.53 -4.97 -7.35
CA SER A 73 -16.78 -5.64 -6.93
C SER A 73 -17.82 -5.65 -8.05
N GLU A 74 -18.05 -4.52 -8.73
CA GLU A 74 -18.98 -4.44 -9.86
C GLU A 74 -18.54 -5.32 -11.03
N VAL A 75 -17.23 -5.49 -11.25
CA VAL A 75 -16.71 -6.41 -12.26
C VAL A 75 -17.06 -7.86 -11.91
N LEU A 76 -16.87 -8.27 -10.64
CA LEU A 76 -17.20 -9.62 -10.17
C LEU A 76 -18.71 -9.92 -10.19
N GLU A 77 -19.55 -8.90 -10.08
CA GLU A 77 -21.01 -9.06 -10.23
C GLU A 77 -21.43 -9.24 -11.71
N ARG A 78 -20.64 -8.73 -12.65
CA ARG A 78 -20.99 -8.70 -14.09
C ARG A 78 -20.36 -9.83 -14.89
N PHE A 79 -19.20 -10.32 -14.48
CA PHE A 79 -18.39 -11.26 -15.24
C PHE A 79 -17.94 -12.44 -14.35
N GLU A 80 -18.13 -13.64 -14.83
CA GLU A 80 -17.57 -14.82 -14.20
C GLU A 80 -16.05 -14.87 -14.33
N PRO A 81 -15.33 -15.37 -13.31
CA PRO A 81 -13.90 -15.64 -13.41
C PRO A 81 -13.59 -16.58 -14.58
N VAL A 82 -12.59 -16.22 -15.39
CA VAL A 82 -12.19 -17.02 -16.57
C VAL A 82 -11.11 -18.05 -16.24
N GLY A 83 -10.56 -18.04 -15.03
CA GLY A 83 -9.54 -18.96 -14.57
C GLY A 83 -8.86 -18.48 -13.28
N GLU A 84 -7.92 -19.30 -12.82
CA GLU A 84 -7.05 -18.97 -11.68
C GLU A 84 -5.64 -18.68 -12.18
N TYR A 85 -4.99 -17.72 -11.55
CA TYR A 85 -3.60 -17.41 -11.79
C TYR A 85 -2.82 -17.47 -10.48
N ASP A 86 -1.88 -18.41 -10.40
CA ASP A 86 -1.05 -18.58 -9.23
C ASP A 86 0.29 -17.84 -9.39
N VAL A 87 0.70 -17.13 -8.36
CA VAL A 87 2.01 -16.50 -8.25
C VAL A 87 2.87 -17.33 -7.33
N ASN A 88 3.63 -18.27 -7.92
CA ASN A 88 4.39 -19.30 -7.20
C ASN A 88 5.55 -18.78 -6.36
N HIS A 89 5.96 -17.54 -6.53
CA HIS A 89 7.04 -16.91 -5.78
C HIS A 89 6.80 -15.42 -5.62
N MET A 90 7.40 -14.85 -4.59
CA MET A 90 7.24 -13.43 -4.28
C MET A 90 7.97 -12.58 -5.33
N ILE A 91 7.25 -11.60 -5.88
CA ILE A 91 7.76 -10.65 -6.86
C ILE A 91 7.45 -9.22 -6.43
N SER A 92 8.26 -8.28 -6.87
CA SER A 92 8.01 -6.85 -6.72
C SER A 92 8.53 -6.09 -7.95
N TRP A 93 8.31 -4.78 -7.97
CA TRP A 93 8.91 -3.90 -8.98
C TRP A 93 10.30 -3.39 -8.58
N ALA A 94 10.69 -3.56 -7.30
CA ALA A 94 11.89 -2.95 -6.74
C ALA A 94 13.15 -3.69 -7.17
N ASP A 95 14.18 -2.90 -7.40
CA ASP A 95 15.54 -3.31 -7.73
C ASP A 95 15.64 -4.17 -8.99
N THR A 96 16.83 -4.62 -9.32
CA THR A 96 17.08 -5.49 -10.47
C THR A 96 16.53 -6.90 -10.25
N GLU A 97 16.55 -7.37 -9.01
CA GLU A 97 16.10 -8.71 -8.62
C GLU A 97 14.60 -8.94 -8.74
N ARG A 98 13.79 -7.87 -8.66
CA ARG A 98 12.33 -7.95 -8.72
C ARG A 98 11.72 -8.90 -7.68
N ASP A 99 12.37 -9.02 -6.53
CA ASP A 99 11.97 -9.83 -5.38
C ASP A 99 11.65 -8.94 -4.15
N LEU A 100 11.64 -9.50 -2.94
CA LEU A 100 11.37 -8.76 -1.70
C LEU A 100 12.64 -8.32 -0.95
N THR A 101 13.82 -8.44 -1.52
CA THR A 101 15.06 -8.14 -0.79
C THR A 101 15.24 -6.67 -0.46
N ALA A 102 14.54 -5.76 -1.12
CA ALA A 102 14.44 -4.34 -0.72
C ALA A 102 13.80 -4.16 0.66
N TRP A 103 12.92 -5.07 1.10
CA TRP A 103 12.21 -5.02 2.39
C TRP A 103 12.65 -6.08 3.38
N LEU A 104 13.23 -7.20 2.91
CA LEU A 104 13.57 -8.39 3.72
C LEU A 104 14.99 -8.90 3.46
N GLY A 105 15.86 -8.08 2.88
CA GLY A 105 17.20 -8.49 2.43
C GLY A 105 18.26 -8.53 3.52
N ASN A 106 17.98 -8.06 4.74
CA ASN A 106 18.95 -8.06 5.82
C ASN A 106 18.33 -8.43 7.18
N ALA A 107 19.20 -8.66 8.18
CA ALA A 107 18.78 -9.10 9.51
C ALA A 107 17.90 -8.07 10.25
N MET A 108 18.13 -6.77 10.07
CA MET A 108 17.33 -5.72 10.71
C MET A 108 15.89 -5.76 10.18
N GLN A 109 15.73 -5.83 8.88
CA GLN A 109 14.42 -5.91 8.21
C GLN A 109 13.65 -7.16 8.66
N SER A 110 14.29 -8.32 8.62
CA SER A 110 13.66 -9.58 9.02
C SER A 110 13.29 -9.59 10.50
N ASN A 111 14.15 -9.05 11.38
CA ASN A 111 13.85 -8.94 12.81
C ASN A 111 12.69 -7.97 13.06
N ALA A 112 12.70 -6.80 12.47
CA ALA A 112 11.63 -5.82 12.61
C ALA A 112 10.28 -6.38 12.18
N LEU A 113 10.21 -7.06 11.03
CA LEU A 113 9.00 -7.71 10.54
C LEU A 113 8.49 -8.78 11.51
N LEU A 114 9.37 -9.70 11.90
CA LEU A 114 9.02 -10.80 12.80
C LEU A 114 8.49 -10.28 14.14
N GLU A 115 9.16 -9.32 14.75
CA GLU A 115 8.74 -8.74 16.02
C GLU A 115 7.44 -7.97 15.93
N THR A 116 7.17 -7.31 14.79
CA THR A 116 5.90 -6.63 14.54
C THR A 116 4.74 -7.62 14.48
N TYR A 117 4.89 -8.71 13.74
CA TYR A 117 3.81 -9.69 13.58
C TYR A 117 3.60 -10.60 14.80
N LYS A 118 4.57 -10.72 15.71
CA LYS A 118 4.36 -11.35 17.02
C LYS A 118 3.30 -10.62 17.86
N LEU A 119 3.10 -9.33 17.64
CA LEU A 119 2.11 -8.53 18.36
C LEU A 119 0.70 -8.60 17.74
N GLU A 120 0.54 -9.15 16.54
CA GLU A 120 -0.73 -9.19 15.83
C GLU A 120 -1.84 -9.87 16.63
N GLY A 121 -1.58 -11.09 17.09
CA GLY A 121 -2.55 -11.90 17.84
C GLY A 121 -3.05 -11.20 19.09
N PRO A 122 -2.15 -10.86 20.03
CA PRO A 122 -2.51 -10.17 21.28
C PRO A 122 -3.27 -8.86 21.08
N ILE A 123 -2.85 -8.03 20.13
CA ILE A 123 -3.48 -6.73 19.86
C ILE A 123 -4.89 -6.90 19.27
N LYS A 124 -5.04 -7.80 18.28
CA LYS A 124 -6.36 -8.07 17.68
C LYS A 124 -7.32 -8.71 18.66
N GLU A 125 -6.85 -9.60 19.54
CA GLU A 125 -7.66 -10.22 20.59
C GLU A 125 -8.16 -9.19 21.59
N ARG A 126 -7.28 -8.32 22.09
CA ARG A 126 -7.64 -7.21 22.96
C ARG A 126 -8.73 -6.32 22.37
N TYR A 127 -8.56 -5.93 21.09
CA TYR A 127 -9.55 -5.09 20.40
C TYR A 127 -10.91 -5.80 20.25
N ARG A 128 -10.91 -7.11 19.93
CA ARG A 128 -12.15 -7.91 19.85
C ARG A 128 -12.83 -8.02 21.22
N ALA A 129 -12.08 -8.27 22.27
CA ALA A 129 -12.59 -8.36 23.63
C ALA A 129 -13.22 -7.03 24.12
N ALA A 130 -12.52 -5.91 23.87
CA ALA A 130 -13.03 -4.57 24.18
C ALA A 130 -14.31 -4.24 23.40
N THR A 131 -14.35 -4.59 22.12
CA THR A 131 -15.55 -4.43 21.27
C THR A 131 -16.74 -5.24 21.82
N ALA A 132 -16.50 -6.47 22.23
CA ALA A 132 -17.54 -7.33 22.84
C ALA A 132 -18.02 -6.76 24.19
N ALA A 133 -17.11 -6.21 25.00
CA ALA A 133 -17.45 -5.61 26.28
C ALA A 133 -18.38 -4.38 26.11
N VAL A 134 -18.09 -3.49 25.17
CA VAL A 134 -18.96 -2.34 24.86
C VAL A 134 -20.31 -2.80 24.31
N LYS A 135 -20.32 -3.82 23.46
CA LYS A 135 -21.58 -4.38 22.96
C LYS A 135 -22.48 -4.93 24.09
N ALA A 136 -21.86 -5.54 25.11
CA ALA A 136 -22.59 -6.06 26.27
C ALA A 136 -22.99 -4.97 27.28
N ARG A 137 -22.19 -3.90 27.40
CA ARG A 137 -22.35 -2.80 28.35
C ARG A 137 -22.13 -1.44 27.67
N PRO A 138 -23.09 -0.97 26.84
CA PRO A 138 -22.88 0.19 25.95
C PRO A 138 -22.65 1.53 26.68
N THR A 139 -23.08 1.63 27.95
CA THR A 139 -22.97 2.86 28.75
C THR A 139 -21.90 2.78 29.84
N ASP A 140 -21.14 1.69 29.92
CA ASP A 140 -20.06 1.50 30.88
C ASP A 140 -18.82 2.33 30.46
N PRO A 141 -18.47 3.39 31.21
CA PRO A 141 -17.34 4.25 30.85
C PRO A 141 -16.02 3.50 30.79
N ALA A 142 -15.82 2.46 31.60
CA ALA A 142 -14.60 1.66 31.60
C ALA A 142 -14.48 0.80 30.34
N ALA A 143 -15.61 0.22 29.89
CA ALA A 143 -15.65 -0.54 28.64
C ALA A 143 -15.41 0.36 27.42
N ILE A 144 -15.98 1.56 27.39
CA ILE A 144 -15.78 2.55 26.33
C ILE A 144 -14.31 2.98 26.29
N HIS A 145 -13.73 3.35 27.43
CA HIS A 145 -12.32 3.76 27.50
C HIS A 145 -11.39 2.64 27.05
N GLU A 146 -11.61 1.38 27.45
CA GLU A 146 -10.79 0.25 27.00
C GLU A 146 -10.90 0.02 25.49
N LEU A 147 -12.06 0.22 24.89
CA LEU A 147 -12.21 0.12 23.42
C LEU A 147 -11.43 1.23 22.70
N GLU A 148 -11.43 2.45 23.21
CA GLU A 148 -10.63 3.55 22.66
C GLU A 148 -9.14 3.24 22.71
N GLU A 149 -8.64 2.78 23.87
CA GLU A 149 -7.23 2.40 24.05
C GLU A 149 -6.82 1.23 23.17
N ALA A 150 -7.65 0.20 23.08
CA ALA A 150 -7.40 -0.95 22.19
C ALA A 150 -7.46 -0.55 20.71
N GLY A 151 -8.33 0.41 20.38
CA GLY A 151 -8.43 0.99 19.03
C GLY A 151 -7.17 1.76 18.64
N HIS A 152 -6.68 2.62 19.53
CA HIS A 152 -5.42 3.35 19.34
C HIS A 152 -4.23 2.40 19.18
N LEU A 153 -4.15 1.39 20.05
CA LEU A 153 -3.08 0.39 19.97
C LEU A 153 -3.10 -0.38 18.65
N LEU A 154 -4.28 -0.80 18.19
CA LEU A 154 -4.44 -1.47 16.90
C LEU A 154 -4.07 -0.55 15.73
N ALA A 155 -4.43 0.72 15.77
CA ALA A 155 -4.08 1.72 14.77
C ALA A 155 -2.57 1.94 14.71
N ASP A 156 -1.90 2.07 15.84
CA ASP A 156 -0.45 2.25 15.91
C ASP A 156 0.30 1.02 15.39
N TRP A 157 -0.13 -0.18 15.76
CA TRP A 157 0.42 -1.41 15.21
C TRP A 157 0.24 -1.49 13.68
N ARG A 158 -0.93 -1.13 13.15
CA ARG A 158 -1.18 -1.09 11.70
C ARG A 158 -0.26 -0.12 10.97
N LYS A 159 0.05 1.05 11.56
CA LYS A 159 1.03 1.97 10.99
C LYS A 159 2.42 1.35 10.91
N LEU A 160 2.82 0.55 11.89
CA LEU A 160 4.10 -0.16 11.87
C LEU A 160 4.18 -1.27 10.79
N THR A 161 3.05 -1.72 10.25
CA THR A 161 3.05 -2.68 9.13
C THR A 161 3.25 -2.04 7.76
N THR A 162 3.39 -0.72 7.68
CA THR A 162 3.67 -0.01 6.43
C THR A 162 5.01 -0.44 5.86
N SER A 163 5.03 -0.82 4.58
CA SER A 163 6.21 -1.40 3.91
C SER A 163 7.43 -0.49 3.91
N ASP A 164 7.22 0.84 3.84
CA ASP A 164 8.28 1.83 3.81
C ASP A 164 9.20 1.77 5.04
N HIS A 165 8.67 1.43 6.22
CA HIS A 165 9.51 1.28 7.40
C HIS A 165 10.61 0.22 7.20
N PHE A 166 10.27 -0.90 6.55
CA PHE A 166 11.24 -1.96 6.26
C PHE A 166 12.17 -1.55 5.12
N TYR A 167 11.65 -0.83 4.11
CA TYR A 167 12.43 -0.26 3.02
C TYR A 167 13.51 0.71 3.52
N TYR A 168 13.22 1.55 4.51
CA TYR A 168 14.19 2.47 5.12
C TYR A 168 15.35 1.78 5.84
N MET A 169 15.22 0.49 6.17
CA MET A 169 16.28 -0.34 6.75
C MET A 169 17.10 -1.08 5.69
N CYS A 170 16.82 -0.88 4.40
CA CYS A 170 17.55 -1.53 3.30
C CYS A 170 18.99 -1.06 3.24
N THR A 171 19.92 -2.00 3.03
CA THR A 171 21.37 -1.73 2.93
C THR A 171 21.90 -1.82 1.50
N LYS A 172 21.03 -1.86 0.51
CA LYS A 172 21.37 -2.00 -0.92
C LYS A 172 21.76 -0.70 -1.63
N TYR A 173 22.07 0.38 -0.93
CA TYR A 173 22.34 1.70 -1.52
C TYR A 173 23.35 1.71 -2.67
N TRP A 174 24.27 0.75 -2.67
CA TRP A 174 25.37 0.69 -3.62
C TRP A 174 25.06 -0.11 -4.87
N ALA A 175 24.02 -0.96 -4.85
CA ALA A 175 23.68 -1.84 -5.97
C ALA A 175 22.77 -1.14 -6.99
N ASP A 176 21.81 -0.34 -6.52
CA ASP A 176 20.76 0.31 -7.34
C ASP A 176 20.80 1.84 -7.30
N GLY A 177 21.95 2.43 -6.92
CA GLY A 177 22.13 3.87 -6.80
C GLY A 177 21.44 4.46 -5.57
N ASP A 178 21.10 5.74 -5.63
CA ASP A 178 20.56 6.47 -4.49
C ASP A 178 19.05 6.31 -4.26
N VAL A 179 18.39 5.36 -4.93
CA VAL A 179 16.90 5.22 -4.86
C VAL A 179 16.46 4.96 -3.42
N HIS A 180 17.08 4.01 -2.73
CA HIS A 180 16.75 3.70 -1.35
C HIS A 180 17.00 4.86 -0.39
N LYS A 181 18.04 5.64 -0.64
CA LYS A 181 18.37 6.84 0.14
C LYS A 181 17.41 7.99 -0.16
N TYR A 182 17.02 8.16 -1.41
CA TYR A 182 16.14 9.25 -1.84
C TYR A 182 14.80 9.25 -1.10
N PHE A 183 14.20 8.07 -0.91
CA PHE A 183 12.93 7.93 -0.23
C PHE A 183 13.03 7.78 1.29
N SER A 184 14.23 7.61 1.86
CA SER A 184 14.41 7.46 3.29
C SER A 184 14.46 8.82 4.00
N PRO A 185 13.65 9.04 5.06
CA PRO A 185 13.76 10.22 5.91
C PRO A 185 14.94 10.13 6.91
N TYR A 186 15.68 9.02 6.93
CA TYR A 186 16.78 8.73 7.85
C TYR A 186 18.13 8.88 7.16
N ASP A 187 19.14 9.28 7.92
CA ASP A 187 20.52 9.40 7.44
C ASP A 187 21.17 8.04 7.17
N SER A 188 20.70 6.99 7.87
CA SER A 188 21.18 5.62 7.68
C SER A 188 20.07 4.58 7.89
N PRO A 189 20.22 3.36 7.33
CA PRO A 189 19.34 2.23 7.62
C PRO A 189 19.29 1.85 9.09
N TYR A 190 20.38 2.08 9.81
CA TYR A 190 20.48 1.81 11.24
C TYR A 190 19.61 2.75 12.05
N ASP A 191 19.56 4.03 11.69
CA ASP A 191 18.68 5.00 12.35
C ASP A 191 17.22 4.63 12.11
N GLY A 192 16.87 4.22 10.89
CA GLY A 192 15.55 3.68 10.57
C GLY A 192 15.17 2.51 11.47
N TYR A 193 16.07 1.55 11.62
CA TYR A 193 15.87 0.37 12.48
C TYR A 193 15.74 0.74 13.95
N ILE A 194 16.61 1.58 14.49
CA ILE A 194 16.59 2.00 15.90
C ILE A 194 15.28 2.71 16.23
N ASN A 195 14.90 3.67 15.40
CA ASN A 195 13.65 4.42 15.59
C ASN A 195 12.42 3.49 15.52
N PHE A 196 12.38 2.60 14.54
CA PHE A 196 11.31 1.62 14.39
C PHE A 196 11.18 0.72 15.63
N MET A 197 12.29 0.16 16.10
CA MET A 197 12.31 -0.76 17.26
C MET A 197 11.92 -0.05 18.56
N ASN A 198 12.27 1.23 18.73
CA ASN A 198 11.83 2.04 19.87
C ASN A 198 10.29 2.23 19.87
N VAL A 199 9.70 2.52 18.72
CA VAL A 199 8.24 2.65 18.58
C VAL A 199 7.57 1.29 18.80
N LEU A 200 8.13 0.22 18.22
CA LEU A 200 7.60 -1.14 18.38
C LEU A 200 7.63 -1.58 19.85
N ASP A 201 8.69 -1.24 20.60
CA ASP A 201 8.79 -1.55 22.01
C ASP A 201 7.74 -0.80 22.87
N ASN A 202 7.44 0.45 22.52
CA ASN A 202 6.31 1.17 23.13
C ASN A 202 4.98 0.45 22.86
N VAL A 203 4.71 0.06 21.63
CA VAL A 203 3.50 -0.70 21.27
C VAL A 203 3.43 -2.02 22.03
N ARG A 204 4.56 -2.75 22.12
CA ARG A 204 4.68 -3.99 22.89
C ARG A 204 4.37 -3.79 24.36
N THR A 205 4.94 -2.77 24.98
CA THR A 205 4.70 -2.43 26.39
C THR A 205 3.23 -2.15 26.64
N ARG A 206 2.61 -1.34 25.82
CA ARG A 206 1.16 -1.04 25.91
C ARG A 206 0.28 -2.27 25.68
N ALA A 207 0.69 -3.17 24.82
CA ALA A 207 0.00 -4.44 24.62
C ALA A 207 0.10 -5.38 25.84
N SER A 208 1.20 -5.31 26.59
CA SER A 208 1.50 -6.20 27.74
C SER A 208 0.84 -5.74 29.05
N VAL A 209 0.61 -4.45 29.24
CA VAL A 209 0.16 -3.85 30.52
C VAL A 209 -1.22 -4.36 31.00
N LEU A 210 -2.00 -5.02 30.14
CA LEU A 210 -3.38 -5.41 30.44
C LEU A 210 -3.62 -6.92 30.60
N VAL A 211 -2.58 -7.72 30.55
CA VAL A 211 -2.69 -9.17 30.86
C VAL A 211 -2.76 -9.42 32.39
N HIS A 212 -2.56 -8.39 33.22
CA HIS A 212 -2.45 -8.48 34.68
C HIS A 212 -3.51 -7.70 35.47
N ARG A 213 -4.68 -7.39 34.86
CA ARG A 213 -5.81 -6.81 35.62
C ARG A 213 -7.09 -7.62 35.52
#